data_5c6c416e5745456283371fcd7a9f3148
#
_entry.id   5c6c416e5745456283371fcd7a9f3148
#
_cell.length_a   1.000
_cell.length_b   1.000
_cell.length_c   1.000
_cell.angle_alpha   90.00
_cell.angle_beta   90.00
_cell.angle_gamma   90.00
#
_symmetry.space_group_name_H-M   'P 1'
#
loop_
_entity.id
_entity.type
_entity.pdbx_description
1 polymer ?
#
loop_
_entity_poly.entity_id
_entity_poly.type
_entity_poly.pdbx_seq_one_letter_code
_entity_poly.pdbx_strand_id
1 'polypeptide(L)' 'TVIEYAVPSAERVRLRIYNLSGQVVTDLVDDAHVAGTYRAHWDARDGAGRAVASGVYLYRLQTGDLVQSRKLVLVR' A
#
# COMPACT_ATOMS: atom_id res chain seq x y z
N THR A 1 0.03 6.75 8.95
CA THR A 1 -0.08 7.09 7.53
C THR A 1 -1.33 6.49 6.93
N VAL A 2 -2.10 7.30 6.24
CA VAL A 2 -3.33 6.88 5.56
C VAL A 2 -3.13 7.01 4.06
N ILE A 3 -3.46 5.95 3.32
CA ILE A 3 -3.40 5.93 1.86
C ILE A 3 -4.83 5.85 1.35
N GLU A 4 -5.25 6.86 0.58
CA GLU A 4 -6.54 6.84 -0.11
C GLU A 4 -6.34 6.27 -1.52
N TYR A 5 -7.28 5.43 -1.96
CA TYR A 5 -7.26 4.87 -3.30
C TYR A 5 -8.66 4.65 -3.84
N ALA A 6 -8.79 4.72 -5.15
CA ALA A 6 -10.04 4.49 -5.85
C ALA A 6 -9.98 3.18 -6.63
N VAL A 7 -11.09 2.44 -6.59
CA VAL A 7 -11.28 1.21 -7.34
C VAL A 7 -12.37 1.46 -8.37
N PRO A 8 -12.05 1.42 -9.69
CA PRO A 8 -13.01 1.82 -10.72
C PRO A 8 -14.09 0.78 -10.99
N SER A 9 -13.82 -0.48 -10.73
CA SER A 9 -14.76 -1.58 -10.93
C SER A 9 -14.49 -2.69 -9.93
N ALA A 10 -15.42 -3.65 -9.81
CA ALA A 10 -15.25 -4.78 -8.89
C ALA A 10 -14.06 -5.64 -9.35
N GLU A 11 -12.99 -5.63 -8.55
CA GLU A 11 -11.72 -6.28 -8.86
C GLU A 11 -10.99 -6.70 -7.61
N ARG A 12 -10.00 -7.57 -7.77
CA ARG A 12 -9.04 -7.83 -6.70
C ARG A 12 -8.08 -6.66 -6.60
N VAL A 13 -7.86 -6.21 -5.36
CA VAL A 13 -7.00 -5.06 -5.06
C VAL A 13 -5.83 -5.52 -4.22
N ARG A 14 -4.63 -5.11 -4.61
CA ARG A 14 -3.42 -5.31 -3.82
C ARG A 14 -2.77 -3.96 -3.57
N LEU A 15 -2.53 -3.64 -2.31
CA LEU A 15 -1.80 -2.44 -1.90
C LEU A 15 -0.60 -2.89 -1.08
N ARG A 16 0.59 -2.59 -1.56
CA ARG A 16 1.83 -3.13 -1.03
C ARG A 16 2.83 -2.00 -0.78
N ILE A 17 3.52 -2.07 0.34
CA ILE A 17 4.58 -1.12 0.70
C ILE A 17 5.92 -1.73 0.36
N TYR A 18 6.79 -0.94 -0.27
CA TYR A 18 8.18 -1.30 -0.61
C TYR A 18 9.15 -0.31 0.00
N ASN A 19 10.35 -0.77 0.33
CA ASN A 19 11.46 0.13 0.61
C ASN A 19 12.12 0.59 -0.70
N LEU A 20 13.11 1.49 -0.61
CA LEU A 20 13.77 2.01 -1.80
C LEU A 20 14.64 0.99 -2.52
N SER A 21 14.98 -0.13 -1.88
CA SER A 21 15.68 -1.23 -2.52
C SER A 21 14.75 -2.15 -3.32
N GLY A 22 13.44 -1.88 -3.31
CA GLY A 22 12.44 -2.69 -4.00
C GLY A 22 11.98 -3.92 -3.23
N GLN A 23 12.36 -4.04 -1.97
CA GLN A 23 11.91 -5.14 -1.12
C GLN A 23 10.53 -4.86 -0.57
N VAL A 24 9.69 -5.88 -0.50
CA VAL A 24 8.36 -5.77 0.09
C VAL A 24 8.48 -5.58 1.60
N VAL A 25 7.88 -4.51 2.10
CA VAL A 25 7.79 -4.25 3.54
C VAL A 25 6.56 -4.93 4.12
N THR A 26 5.41 -4.70 3.53
CA THR A 26 4.16 -5.33 3.96
C THR A 26 3.09 -5.23 2.88
N ASP A 27 2.11 -6.12 2.95
CA ASP A 27 0.86 -6.02 2.20
C ASP A 27 -0.19 -5.36 3.12
N LEU A 28 -0.71 -4.20 2.72
CA LEU A 28 -1.79 -3.53 3.45
C LEU A 28 -3.16 -4.06 3.05
N VAL A 29 -3.34 -4.33 1.77
CA VAL A 29 -4.60 -4.81 1.20
C VAL A 29 -4.28 -5.90 0.20
N ASP A 30 -5.01 -7.01 0.28
CA ASP A 30 -4.97 -8.08 -0.72
C ASP A 30 -6.32 -8.78 -0.69
N ASP A 31 -7.32 -8.17 -1.35
CA ASP A 31 -8.69 -8.60 -1.23
C ASP A 31 -9.54 -8.10 -2.40
N ALA A 32 -10.71 -8.69 -2.57
CA ALA A 32 -11.67 -8.25 -3.57
C ALA A 32 -12.44 -7.02 -3.06
N HIS A 33 -12.55 -6.01 -3.92
CA HIS A 33 -13.26 -4.76 -3.62
C HIS A 33 -14.32 -4.51 -4.68
N VAL A 34 -15.43 -3.91 -4.28
CA VAL A 34 -16.37 -3.30 -5.22
C VAL A 34 -15.87 -1.91 -5.61
N ALA A 35 -16.41 -1.32 -6.67
CA ALA A 35 -16.06 0.04 -7.07
C ALA A 35 -16.31 1.02 -5.91
N GLY A 36 -15.40 1.96 -5.71
CA GLY A 36 -15.51 2.94 -4.65
C GLY A 36 -14.18 3.55 -4.26
N THR A 37 -14.21 4.39 -3.23
CA THR A 37 -13.03 5.01 -2.64
C THR A 37 -12.78 4.42 -1.27
N TYR A 38 -11.50 4.12 -1.00
CA TYR A 38 -11.10 3.40 0.20
C TYR A 38 -9.94 4.10 0.89
N ARG A 39 -9.73 3.77 2.14
CA ARG A 39 -8.58 4.20 2.93
C ARG A 39 -7.92 3.00 3.57
N ALA A 40 -6.60 2.92 3.48
CA ALA A 40 -5.78 1.95 4.18
C ALA A 40 -4.86 2.68 5.15
N HIS A 41 -4.78 2.19 6.37
CA HIS A 41 -3.89 2.73 7.39
C HIS A 41 -2.65 1.86 7.51
N TRP A 42 -1.47 2.49 7.37
CA TRP A 42 -0.21 1.81 7.62
C TRP A 42 0.34 2.24 8.98
N ASP A 43 0.55 1.27 9.84
CA ASP A 43 1.03 1.47 11.20
C ASP A 43 2.57 1.53 11.31
N ALA A 44 3.26 1.69 10.18
CA ALA A 44 4.72 1.75 10.10
C ALA A 44 5.40 0.46 10.58
N ARG A 45 4.77 -0.68 10.31
CA ARG A 45 5.32 -2.01 10.63
C ARG A 45 5.48 -2.83 9.37
N ASP A 46 6.45 -3.75 9.40
CA ASP A 46 6.61 -4.74 8.33
C ASP A 46 5.62 -5.89 8.49
N GLY A 47 5.66 -6.86 7.57
CA GLY A 47 4.75 -8.00 7.58
C GLY A 47 4.92 -8.92 8.79
N ALA A 48 6.04 -8.82 9.50
CA ALA A 48 6.29 -9.56 10.74
C ALA A 48 5.88 -8.76 11.98
N GLY A 49 5.30 -7.57 11.82
CA GLY A 49 4.86 -6.72 12.93
C GLY A 49 5.95 -5.88 13.58
N ARG A 50 7.14 -5.83 12.97
CA ARG A 50 8.26 -5.05 13.50
C ARG A 50 8.21 -3.62 12.97
N ALA A 51 8.48 -2.64 13.84
CA ALA A 51 8.53 -1.24 13.45
C ALA A 51 9.64 -1.00 12.43
N VAL A 52 9.34 -0.20 11.40
CA VAL A 52 10.31 0.20 10.39
C VAL A 52 10.81 1.62 10.65
N ALA A 53 11.97 1.95 10.08
CA ALA A 53 12.60 3.25 10.28
C ALA A 53 11.84 4.36 9.55
N SER A 54 11.95 5.59 10.05
CA SER A 54 11.55 6.77 9.30
C SER A 54 12.33 6.84 7.99
N GLY A 55 11.70 7.33 6.95
CA GLY A 55 12.34 7.46 5.65
C GLY A 55 11.35 7.44 4.51
N VAL A 56 11.87 7.19 3.32
CA VAL A 56 11.10 7.16 2.09
C VAL A 56 10.75 5.72 1.74
N TYR A 57 9.48 5.50 1.44
CA TYR A 57 8.93 4.22 1.00
C TYR A 57 8.15 4.43 -0.29
N LEU A 58 7.84 3.34 -0.96
CA LEU A 58 6.95 3.35 -2.12
C LEU A 58 5.75 2.49 -1.79
N TYR A 59 4.58 2.88 -2.26
CA TYR A 59 3.45 1.96 -2.28
C TYR A 59 3.00 1.71 -3.71
N ARG A 60 2.56 0.49 -3.95
CA ARG A 60 2.04 0.05 -5.25
C ARG A 60 0.62 -0.43 -5.06
N LEU A 61 -0.28 0.20 -5.81
CA LEU A 61 -1.67 -0.21 -5.90
C LEU A 61 -1.88 -0.96 -7.21
N GLN A 62 -2.40 -2.17 -7.12
CA GLN A 62 -2.77 -2.97 -8.28
C GLN A 62 -4.26 -3.28 -8.23
N THR A 63 -5.00 -2.90 -9.28
CA THR A 63 -6.42 -3.18 -9.44
C THR A 63 -6.63 -3.77 -10.84
N GLY A 64 -6.85 -5.07 -10.94
CA GLY A 64 -6.89 -5.75 -12.25
C GLY A 64 -5.57 -5.54 -12.99
N ASP A 65 -5.63 -4.95 -14.19
CA ASP A 65 -4.45 -4.66 -15.00
C ASP A 65 -3.80 -3.30 -14.68
N LEU A 66 -4.43 -2.49 -13.84
CA LEU A 66 -3.94 -1.16 -13.51
C LEU A 66 -2.96 -1.25 -12.35
N VAL A 67 -1.78 -0.67 -12.55
CA VAL A 67 -0.74 -0.58 -11.52
C VAL A 67 -0.35 0.88 -11.36
N GLN A 68 -0.39 1.37 -10.13
CA GLN A 68 0.05 2.71 -9.75
C GLN A 68 1.05 2.63 -8.62
N SER A 69 2.15 3.39 -8.74
CA SER A 69 3.17 3.46 -7.69
C SER A 69 3.36 4.91 -7.26
N ARG A 70 3.49 5.13 -5.97
CA ARG A 70 3.71 6.46 -5.41
C ARG A 70 4.71 6.38 -4.27
N LYS A 71 5.41 7.50 -4.07
CA LYS A 71 6.32 7.67 -2.96
C LYS A 71 5.56 8.13 -1.74
N LEU A 72 5.95 7.63 -0.56
CA LEU A 72 5.48 8.15 0.71
C LEU A 72 6.66 8.41 1.64
N VAL A 73 6.52 9.40 2.51
CA VAL A 73 7.52 9.71 3.52
C VAL A 73 6.95 9.36 4.89
N LEU A 74 7.66 8.50 5.60
CA LEU A 74 7.29 8.11 6.96
C LEU A 74 8.12 8.92 7.95
N VAL A 75 7.44 9.63 8.82
CA VAL A 75 8.04 10.38 9.92
C VAL A 75 7.52 9.81 11.24
N ARG A 76 8.43 9.38 12.07
CA ARG A 76 8.08 8.76 13.35
C ARG A 76 8.43 9.66 14.52
#